data_0cc3dc333f34b79330eea53fa06c731b
#
_entry.id   0cc3dc333f34b79330eea53fa06c731b
#
_cell.length_a   1.000
_cell.length_b   1.000
_cell.length_c   1.000
_cell.angle_alpha   90.00
_cell.angle_beta   90.00
_cell.angle_gamma   90.00
#
_symmetry.space_group_name_H-M   'P 1'
#
loop_
_entity.id
_entity.type
_entity.pdbx_description
1 polymer ?
#
loop_
_entity_poly.entity_id
_entity_poly.type
_entity_poly.pdbx_seq_one_letter_code
_entity_poly.pdbx_strand_id
1 'polypeptide(L)'
;MIKVAGNWELSWNTPIKEAELWNLLLHEYKISDWYMWPVSGIRLLRTHTVNLHERHTFKDILAENEDLIHVYFEPYNPTQQKEQGIDLREFEHPKDVLYIFGSSHFNPVGGNKKDGDSLVVVPTICNGGNLWPHQCLAICFYDRLLKGWEGK
;
A
#
# COMPACT_ATOMS: atom_id res chain seq x y z
N MET A 1 0.47 -7.08 13.69
CA MET A 1 -0.30 -5.84 13.36
C MET A 1 -0.13 -5.52 11.88
N ILE A 2 -1.21 -5.25 11.17
CA ILE A 2 -1.16 -4.91 9.74
C ILE A 2 -1.74 -3.52 9.55
N LYS A 3 -0.99 -2.64 8.88
CA LYS A 3 -1.43 -1.31 8.49
C LYS A 3 -1.14 -1.08 7.02
N VAL A 4 -1.81 -0.11 6.42
CA VAL A 4 -1.66 0.25 5.01
C VAL A 4 -1.43 1.75 4.86
N ALA A 5 -0.58 2.15 3.92
CA ALA A 5 -0.36 3.53 3.55
C ALA A 5 -0.46 3.71 2.04
N GLY A 6 -1.10 4.79 1.61
CA GLY A 6 -1.25 5.13 0.20
C GLY A 6 -0.99 6.59 -0.08
N ASN A 7 -0.31 6.86 -1.20
CA ASN A 7 -0.20 8.21 -1.75
C ASN A 7 -1.49 8.57 -2.49
N TRP A 8 -2.00 9.77 -2.26
CA TRP A 8 -3.28 10.21 -2.78
C TRP A 8 -3.13 11.36 -3.77
N GLU A 9 -3.74 11.21 -4.92
CA GLU A 9 -3.72 12.25 -5.95
C GLU A 9 -5.12 12.83 -6.16
N LEU A 10 -5.30 14.07 -5.79
CA LEU A 10 -6.57 14.80 -6.03
C LEU A 10 -6.84 15.06 -7.51
N SER A 11 -5.81 14.97 -8.36
CA SER A 11 -5.91 15.09 -9.81
C SER A 11 -6.57 13.90 -10.50
N TRP A 12 -6.78 12.79 -9.79
CA TRP A 12 -7.54 11.66 -10.34
C TRP A 12 -8.98 12.08 -10.68
N ASN A 13 -9.53 11.51 -11.75
CA ASN A 13 -10.90 11.80 -12.17
C ASN A 13 -11.94 11.44 -11.11
N THR A 14 -11.65 10.45 -10.26
CA THR A 14 -12.58 9.96 -9.25
C THR A 14 -11.87 9.66 -7.92
N PRO A 15 -11.27 10.66 -7.27
CA PRO A 15 -10.45 10.41 -6.05
C PRO A 15 -11.28 9.90 -4.87
N ILE A 16 -12.53 10.34 -4.73
CA ILE A 16 -13.44 9.85 -3.67
C ILE A 16 -13.83 8.39 -3.92
N LYS A 17 -14.09 8.04 -5.16
CA LYS A 17 -14.42 6.66 -5.54
C LYS A 17 -13.28 5.70 -5.24
N GLU A 18 -12.06 6.13 -5.53
CA GLU A 18 -10.83 5.37 -5.22
C GLU A 18 -10.70 5.16 -3.71
N ALA A 19 -10.92 6.19 -2.90
CA ALA A 19 -10.88 6.11 -1.45
C ALA A 19 -11.94 5.14 -0.90
N GLU A 20 -13.13 5.13 -1.47
CA GLU A 20 -14.19 4.19 -1.07
C GLU A 20 -13.84 2.74 -1.41
N LEU A 21 -13.18 2.49 -2.55
CA LEU A 21 -12.70 1.15 -2.92
C LEU A 21 -11.64 0.65 -1.93
N TRP A 22 -10.72 1.50 -1.52
CA TRP A 22 -9.75 1.18 -0.48
C TRP A 22 -10.43 0.84 0.85
N ASN A 23 -11.35 1.69 1.27
CA ASN A 23 -12.07 1.52 2.52
C ASN A 23 -12.85 0.19 2.54
N LEU A 24 -13.51 -0.16 1.43
CA LEU A 24 -14.20 -1.43 1.29
C LEU A 24 -13.25 -2.63 1.41
N LEU A 25 -12.14 -2.60 0.69
CA LEU A 25 -11.12 -3.66 0.74
C LEU A 25 -10.58 -3.85 2.15
N LEU A 26 -10.19 -2.76 2.80
CA LEU A 26 -9.63 -2.82 4.14
C LEU A 26 -10.64 -3.35 5.16
N HIS A 27 -11.91 -2.99 5.00
CA HIS A 27 -13.00 -3.53 5.82
C HIS A 27 -13.14 -5.04 5.63
N GLU A 28 -13.18 -5.52 4.38
CA GLU A 28 -13.34 -6.95 4.06
C GLU A 28 -12.19 -7.81 4.63
N TYR A 29 -10.98 -7.26 4.64
CA TYR A 29 -9.82 -7.93 5.22
C TYR A 29 -9.56 -7.60 6.69
N LYS A 30 -10.48 -6.91 7.37
CA LYS A 30 -10.38 -6.54 8.79
C LYS A 30 -9.13 -5.76 9.15
N ILE A 31 -8.70 -4.87 8.26
CA ILE A 31 -7.60 -3.94 8.50
C ILE A 31 -8.19 -2.68 9.11
N SER A 32 -7.73 -2.31 10.30
CA SER A 32 -8.30 -1.20 11.06
C SER A 32 -7.67 0.15 10.76
N ASP A 33 -6.41 0.21 10.31
CA ASP A 33 -5.66 1.45 10.18
C ASP A 33 -5.14 1.65 8.77
N TRP A 34 -5.51 2.81 8.21
CA TRP A 34 -5.12 3.25 6.88
C TRP A 34 -4.55 4.65 6.94
N TYR A 35 -3.34 4.82 6.45
CA TYR A 35 -2.64 6.09 6.32
C TYR A 35 -2.71 6.62 4.90
N MET A 36 -2.91 7.92 4.76
CA MET A 36 -2.97 8.61 3.48
C MET A 36 -2.11 9.88 3.54
N TRP A 37 -1.39 10.17 2.48
CA TRP A 37 -0.68 11.44 2.29
C TRP A 37 -0.81 11.92 0.84
N PRO A 38 -0.78 13.24 0.57
CA PRO A 38 -0.93 14.32 1.54
C PRO A 38 -2.32 14.37 2.15
N VAL A 39 -2.56 15.31 3.04
CA VAL A 39 -3.90 15.57 3.57
C VAL A 39 -4.80 16.05 2.42
N SER A 40 -5.86 15.31 2.16
CA SER A 40 -6.74 15.53 1.01
C SER A 40 -8.06 16.22 1.36
N GLY A 41 -8.46 16.15 2.63
CA GLY A 41 -9.80 16.57 3.04
C GLY A 41 -10.93 15.67 2.54
N ILE A 42 -10.61 14.48 2.03
CA ILE A 42 -11.61 13.51 1.58
C ILE A 42 -12.47 13.07 2.77
N ARG A 43 -13.77 13.14 2.59
CA ARG A 43 -14.74 12.57 3.52
C ARG A 43 -15.33 11.31 2.91
N LEU A 44 -15.16 10.19 3.58
CA LEU A 44 -15.77 8.93 3.19
C LEU A 44 -17.27 8.98 3.49
N LEU A 45 -18.09 8.57 2.51
CA LEU A 45 -19.56 8.61 2.60
C LEU A 45 -20.13 7.53 3.52
N ARG A 46 -19.34 6.51 3.83
CA ARG A 46 -19.73 5.40 4.69
C ARG A 46 -18.87 5.34 5.93
N THR A 47 -19.52 5.19 7.08
CA THR A 47 -18.84 4.86 8.33
C THR A 47 -18.48 3.37 8.31
N HIS A 48 -17.24 3.07 8.07
CA HIS A 48 -16.66 1.75 8.27
C HIS A 48 -15.81 1.73 9.53
N THR A 49 -15.41 0.54 9.94
CA THR A 49 -14.52 0.33 11.09
C THR A 49 -13.05 0.70 10.80
N VAL A 50 -12.77 1.18 9.60
CA VAL A 50 -11.43 1.58 9.18
C VAL A 50 -11.13 3.01 9.62
N ASN A 51 -10.04 3.18 10.34
CA ASN A 51 -9.54 4.48 10.79
C ASN A 51 -8.64 5.08 9.71
N LEU A 52 -9.07 6.16 9.10
CA LEU A 52 -8.26 6.91 8.15
C LEU A 52 -7.40 7.94 8.89
N HIS A 53 -6.09 7.83 8.72
CA HIS A 53 -5.09 8.74 9.26
C HIS A 53 -4.45 9.53 8.13
N GLU A 54 -4.86 10.78 7.94
CA GLU A 54 -4.25 11.66 6.96
C GLU A 54 -3.00 12.34 7.54
N ARG A 55 -1.91 12.38 6.76
CA ARG A 55 -0.65 13.03 7.13
C ARG A 55 -0.17 13.93 6.00
N HIS A 56 0.55 14.99 6.35
CA HIS A 56 1.06 15.92 5.35
C HIS A 56 2.17 15.32 4.50
N THR A 57 3.02 14.51 5.11
CA THR A 57 4.17 13.91 4.43
C THR A 57 4.25 12.41 4.64
N PHE A 58 4.90 11.74 3.70
CA PHE A 58 5.21 10.32 3.84
C PHE A 58 6.16 10.04 5.01
N LYS A 59 7.08 10.95 5.28
CA LYS A 59 8.00 10.83 6.42
C LYS A 59 7.29 10.76 7.77
N ASP A 60 6.20 11.49 7.93
CA ASP A 60 5.39 11.44 9.15
C ASP A 60 4.79 10.05 9.35
N ILE A 61 4.33 9.42 8.28
CA ILE A 61 3.79 8.05 8.32
C ILE A 61 4.87 7.05 8.71
N LEU A 62 6.05 7.15 8.11
CA LEU A 62 7.18 6.26 8.43
C LEU A 62 7.61 6.39 9.88
N ALA A 63 7.69 7.61 10.39
CA ALA A 63 8.06 7.88 11.78
C ALA A 63 7.06 7.30 12.80
N GLU A 64 5.76 7.40 12.51
CA GLU A 64 4.71 6.83 13.36
C GLU A 64 4.67 5.29 13.35
N ASN A 65 5.29 4.66 12.38
CA ASN A 65 5.26 3.21 12.17
C ASN A 65 6.65 2.60 12.05
N GLU A 66 7.63 3.20 12.72
CA GLU A 66 9.03 2.75 12.65
C GLU A 66 9.28 1.37 13.27
N ASP A 67 8.36 0.90 14.10
CA ASP A 67 8.36 -0.42 14.73
C ASP A 67 7.85 -1.54 13.81
N LEU A 68 7.27 -1.19 12.66
CA LEU A 68 6.78 -2.15 11.68
C LEU A 68 7.80 -2.39 10.56
N ILE A 69 7.75 -3.57 9.97
CA ILE A 69 8.46 -3.83 8.71
C ILE A 69 7.72 -3.09 7.59
N HIS A 70 8.42 -2.29 6.81
CA HIS A 70 7.85 -1.59 5.68
C HIS A 70 7.98 -2.43 4.41
N VAL A 71 6.86 -2.62 3.73
CA VAL A 71 6.78 -3.37 2.48
C VAL A 71 6.25 -2.44 1.39
N TYR A 72 7.13 -2.12 0.45
CA TYR A 72 6.86 -1.20 -0.64
C TYR A 72 6.38 -1.96 -1.87
N PHE A 73 5.25 -1.55 -2.41
CA PHE A 73 4.72 -2.06 -3.67
C PHE A 73 5.00 -1.06 -4.79
N GLU A 74 5.80 -1.50 -5.73
CA GLU A 74 6.17 -0.70 -6.90
C GLU A 74 5.98 -1.51 -8.18
N PRO A 75 5.61 -0.88 -9.28
CA PRO A 75 5.66 -1.53 -10.57
C PRO A 75 7.10 -1.85 -10.94
N TYR A 76 7.32 -3.00 -11.57
CA TYR A 76 8.64 -3.33 -12.08
C TYR A 76 9.03 -2.37 -13.21
N ASN A 77 10.09 -1.62 -12.98
CA ASN A 77 10.67 -0.74 -14.00
C ASN A 77 12.19 -0.95 -14.06
N PRO A 78 12.68 -1.76 -15.01
CA PRO A 78 14.10 -2.12 -15.08
C PRO A 78 15.02 -0.92 -15.34
N THR A 79 14.50 0.20 -15.86
CA THR A 79 15.30 1.39 -16.17
C THR A 79 15.43 2.34 -14.97
N GLN A 80 14.53 2.27 -13.99
CA GLN A 80 14.48 3.20 -12.87
C GLN A 80 14.80 2.54 -11.52
N GLN A 81 14.62 1.24 -11.41
CA GLN A 81 14.88 0.51 -10.17
C GLN A 81 16.28 -0.08 -10.17
N LYS A 82 17.12 0.38 -9.23
CA LYS A 82 18.44 -0.21 -8.96
C LYS A 82 18.33 -1.56 -8.24
N GLU A 83 17.21 -1.79 -7.54
CA GLU A 83 16.93 -2.98 -6.79
C GLU A 83 15.78 -3.75 -7.48
N GLN A 84 16.00 -5.03 -7.72
CA GLN A 84 14.95 -5.89 -8.22
C GLN A 84 14.00 -6.24 -7.07
N GLY A 85 12.71 -5.98 -7.24
CA GLY A 85 11.68 -6.34 -6.27
C GLY A 85 11.46 -7.85 -6.18
N ILE A 86 10.98 -8.29 -5.03
CA ILE A 86 10.57 -9.69 -4.81
C ILE A 86 9.22 -9.90 -5.50
N ASP A 87 9.10 -10.97 -6.27
CA ASP A 87 7.82 -11.40 -6.82
C ASP A 87 6.87 -11.76 -5.67
N LEU A 88 5.66 -11.19 -5.68
CA LEU A 88 4.68 -11.41 -4.62
C LEU A 88 4.42 -12.91 -4.34
N ARG A 89 4.45 -13.74 -5.38
CA ARG A 89 4.25 -15.19 -5.24
C ARG A 89 5.28 -15.86 -4.32
N GLU A 90 6.49 -15.32 -4.28
CA GLU A 90 7.62 -15.79 -3.48
C GLU A 90 7.81 -15.01 -2.16
N PHE A 91 7.06 -13.93 -1.99
CA PHE A 91 7.19 -13.05 -0.83
C PHE A 91 6.53 -13.65 0.41
N GLU A 92 7.27 -13.69 1.52
CA GLU A 92 6.75 -14.08 2.83
C GLU A 92 6.25 -12.84 3.58
N HIS A 93 4.96 -12.81 3.90
CA HIS A 93 4.34 -11.67 4.55
C HIS A 93 4.74 -11.56 6.03
N PRO A 94 5.33 -10.43 6.46
CA PRO A 94 5.63 -10.21 7.88
C PRO A 94 4.36 -10.18 8.73
N LYS A 95 4.49 -10.57 10.00
CA LYS A 95 3.38 -10.52 10.95
C LYS A 95 2.98 -9.07 11.26
N ASP A 96 3.99 -8.23 11.51
CA ASP A 96 3.83 -6.82 11.85
C ASP A 96 4.39 -5.98 10.70
N VAL A 97 3.50 -5.30 9.98
CA VAL A 97 3.83 -4.73 8.67
C VAL A 97 3.05 -3.46 8.37
N LEU A 98 3.72 -2.52 7.69
CA LEU A 98 3.12 -1.41 6.97
C LEU A 98 3.27 -1.66 5.46
N TYR A 99 2.17 -1.94 4.77
CA TYR A 99 2.14 -2.03 3.31
C TYR A 99 2.01 -0.64 2.70
N ILE A 100 2.88 -0.28 1.77
CA ILE A 100 3.01 1.06 1.23
C ILE A 100 2.82 1.04 -0.28
N PHE A 101 1.88 1.85 -0.75
CA PHE A 101 1.52 1.99 -2.16
C PHE A 101 1.76 3.43 -2.63
N GLY A 102 2.47 3.57 -3.74
CA GLY A 102 2.68 4.86 -4.37
C GLY A 102 1.53 5.28 -5.29
N SER A 103 1.81 6.25 -6.14
CA SER A 103 0.92 6.71 -7.20
C SER A 103 1.72 6.92 -8.49
N SER A 104 1.07 7.36 -9.56
CA SER A 104 1.75 7.68 -10.82
C SER A 104 2.80 8.80 -10.71
N HIS A 105 2.68 9.66 -9.68
CA HIS A 105 3.54 10.82 -9.45
C HIS A 105 4.50 10.67 -8.27
N PHE A 106 4.36 9.62 -7.47
CA PHE A 106 5.16 9.43 -6.27
C PHE A 106 5.64 8.01 -6.11
N ASN A 107 6.97 7.85 -6.08
CA ASN A 107 7.63 6.59 -5.75
C ASN A 107 8.08 6.62 -4.28
N PRO A 108 7.42 5.88 -3.38
CA PRO A 108 7.75 5.91 -1.96
C PRO A 108 9.10 5.27 -1.62
N VAL A 109 9.64 4.43 -2.49
CA VAL A 109 10.93 3.76 -2.24
C VAL A 109 12.07 4.75 -2.16
N GLY A 110 12.07 5.81 -2.96
CA GLY A 110 13.14 6.78 -3.18
C GLY A 110 13.93 7.21 -1.95
N GLY A 111 14.91 6.43 -1.50
CA GLY A 111 15.77 6.68 -0.35
C GLY A 111 15.12 6.41 1.03
N ASN A 112 13.90 5.88 1.08
CA ASN A 112 13.18 5.62 2.34
C ASN A 112 13.29 4.18 2.83
N LYS A 113 13.62 3.25 1.93
CA LYS A 113 13.75 1.84 2.27
C LYS A 113 14.98 1.62 3.17
N LYS A 114 14.76 0.97 4.30
CA LYS A 114 15.79 0.61 5.29
C LYS A 114 16.14 -0.87 5.18
N ASP A 115 17.21 -1.27 5.87
CA ASP A 115 17.54 -2.68 6.07
C ASP A 115 16.38 -3.37 6.80
N GLY A 116 15.96 -4.54 6.29
CA GLY A 116 14.81 -5.27 6.79
C GLY A 116 13.48 -4.95 6.09
N ASP A 117 13.40 -3.83 5.38
CA ASP A 117 12.26 -3.50 4.52
C ASP A 117 12.30 -4.30 3.21
N SER A 118 11.16 -4.48 2.59
CA SER A 118 11.03 -5.23 1.34
C SER A 118 10.44 -4.38 0.23
N LEU A 119 10.94 -4.58 -0.98
CA LEU A 119 10.33 -4.11 -2.22
C LEU A 119 9.65 -5.30 -2.90
N VAL A 120 8.34 -5.21 -3.12
CA VAL A 120 7.55 -6.28 -3.70
C VAL A 120 6.90 -5.84 -5.00
N VAL A 121 6.90 -6.72 -5.97
CA VAL A 121 6.28 -6.52 -7.29
C VAL A 121 5.11 -7.47 -7.46
N VAL A 122 3.96 -6.94 -7.84
CA VAL A 122 2.82 -7.74 -8.27
C VAL A 122 3.05 -8.12 -9.73
N PRO A 123 3.29 -9.41 -10.04
CA PRO A 123 3.60 -9.83 -11.40
C PRO A 123 2.37 -9.70 -12.31
N THR A 124 2.61 -9.23 -13.53
CA THR A 124 1.62 -9.24 -14.62
C THR A 124 2.27 -9.77 -15.88
N ILE A 125 1.46 -10.24 -16.82
CA ILE A 125 1.96 -10.77 -18.11
C ILE A 125 2.65 -9.66 -18.92
N CYS A 126 2.13 -8.44 -18.86
CA CYS A 126 2.65 -7.31 -19.61
C CYS A 126 3.85 -6.62 -18.95
N ASN A 127 4.16 -6.90 -17.71
CA ASN A 127 5.20 -6.21 -16.90
C ASN A 127 5.12 -4.67 -16.97
N GLY A 128 3.94 -4.13 -17.24
CA GLY A 128 3.76 -2.71 -17.52
C GLY A 128 3.50 -1.83 -16.30
N GLY A 129 3.33 -2.42 -15.12
CA GLY A 129 3.07 -1.69 -13.89
C GLY A 129 1.80 -0.83 -13.91
N ASN A 130 0.79 -1.23 -14.72
CA ASN A 130 -0.41 -0.44 -14.94
C ASN A 130 -1.56 -0.74 -13.96
N LEU A 131 -1.34 -1.61 -12.99
CA LEU A 131 -2.33 -1.85 -11.94
C LEU A 131 -2.45 -0.62 -11.02
N TRP A 132 -3.68 -0.27 -10.72
CA TRP A 132 -3.95 0.77 -9.73
C TRP A 132 -3.62 0.29 -8.31
N PRO A 133 -3.30 1.20 -7.38
CA PRO A 133 -2.96 0.83 -6.01
C PRO A 133 -3.99 -0.06 -5.33
N HIS A 134 -5.30 0.19 -5.47
CA HIS A 134 -6.34 -0.65 -4.88
C HIS A 134 -6.36 -2.07 -5.46
N GLN A 135 -6.00 -2.23 -6.74
CA GLN A 135 -5.87 -3.55 -7.35
C GLN A 135 -4.68 -4.32 -6.77
N CYS A 136 -3.54 -3.66 -6.62
CA CYS A 136 -2.37 -4.25 -5.97
C CYS A 136 -2.66 -4.61 -4.50
N LEU A 137 -3.39 -3.76 -3.80
CA LEU A 137 -3.83 -4.00 -2.42
C LEU A 137 -4.70 -5.26 -2.31
N ALA A 138 -5.68 -5.41 -3.19
CA ALA A 138 -6.55 -6.58 -3.23
C ALA A 138 -5.76 -7.87 -3.48
N ILE A 139 -4.84 -7.85 -4.43
CA ILE A 139 -3.98 -8.99 -4.77
C ILE A 139 -3.05 -9.32 -3.59
N CYS A 140 -2.45 -8.32 -2.96
CA CYS A 140 -1.58 -8.49 -1.80
C CYS A 140 -2.30 -9.20 -0.65
N PHE A 141 -3.49 -8.77 -0.28
CA PHE A 141 -4.24 -9.39 0.81
C PHE A 141 -4.76 -10.78 0.45
N TYR A 142 -5.15 -10.99 -0.80
CA TYR A 142 -5.54 -12.32 -1.26
C TYR A 142 -4.34 -13.29 -1.22
N ASP A 143 -3.16 -12.87 -1.65
CA ASP A 143 -1.94 -13.67 -1.56
C ASP A 143 -1.60 -14.00 -0.10
N ARG A 144 -1.70 -13.02 0.80
CA ARG A 144 -1.50 -13.24 2.23
C ARG A 144 -2.48 -14.26 2.81
N LEU A 145 -3.75 -14.22 2.38
CA LEU A 145 -4.77 -15.19 2.78
C LEU A 145 -4.42 -16.59 2.29
N LEU A 146 -3.99 -16.74 1.03
CA LEU A 146 -3.54 -18.02 0.47
C LEU A 146 -2.34 -18.61 1.22
N LYS A 147 -1.50 -17.75 1.81
CA LYS A 147 -0.32 -18.13 2.61
C LYS A 147 -0.63 -18.35 4.09
N GLY A 148 -1.89 -18.50 4.45
CA GLY A 148 -2.32 -18.93 5.78
C GLY A 148 -2.68 -17.80 6.76
N TRP A 149 -2.83 -16.57 6.29
CA TRP A 149 -3.33 -15.51 7.16
C TRP A 149 -4.83 -15.67 7.44
N GLU A 150 -5.20 -15.63 8.71
CA GLU A 150 -6.57 -15.85 9.16
C GLU A 150 -7.29 -14.57 9.63
N GLY A 151 -6.72 -13.40 9.40
CA GLY A 151 -7.32 -12.13 9.82
C GLY A 151 -7.22 -11.82 11.33
N LYS A 152 -6.26 -12.41 11.98
CA LYS A 152 -6.03 -12.23 13.43
C LYS A 152 -4.78 -11.41 13.72
#